data_7dccfcb5666001d78740f81393537864
#
_entry.id   7dccfcb5666001d78740f81393537864
#
_cell.length_a   1.000
_cell.length_b   1.000
_cell.length_c   1.000
_cell.angle_alpha   90.00
_cell.angle_beta   90.00
_cell.angle_gamma   90.00
#
_symmetry.space_group_name_H-M   'P 1'
#
loop_
_entity.id
_entity.type
_entity.pdbx_description
1 polymer ?
#
loop_
_entity_poly.entity_id
_entity_poly.type
_entity_poly.pdbx_seq_one_letter_code
_entity_poly.pdbx_strand_id
1 'polypeptide(L)'
;MEKPGEFPFTRGVHPTMYKGRLWTMRQYAGFGSAASTNQRFKYLLAKGQTGLSCAFDLPTQMGYDSDHAMAQGEVGKVGVAIDTVEDMATLLGGLPLGEVSTSMTINATASTLLAMYAAVAKQGGVATRQIRGTIQNDVLKEYIARGTYIYPPRPSMRLITDIFAWCRDEAPQWNTISISGYHIREAGSTAAQEVAFTLADGIAYVEAALAAGLAVDDFAPRLSFFFNAHNDFIEEVAKFRAARRLWAVTMRDRFGARDPKSQMLRFHTQTGGSTLAARQIDNNVVRVTIQALAAVLGGTQSLHTNGKDEALALPTEASARLALRTQQVIAYESGVAKHPDPFGGSHVMEAETDRIEAEAMKLIAEIDAMGGMVAAIERGFPQREIQDAAYAAQLAVERKQSVIVGVNDFVEAEPPVEGLLRIDRSVEADQLRRLGAFKANRSAADVRGALDAVQQAASGRDNLMPRILHAVEHHATLGEIADALRGVFGVYRESVVV
;
A
#
# COMPACT_ATOMS: atom_id res chain seq x y z
N MET A 1 30.58 -13.20 -7.95
CA MET A 1 29.30 -12.67 -8.48
C MET A 1 28.20 -13.11 -7.52
N GLU A 2 27.40 -12.17 -7.01
CA GLU A 2 26.27 -12.46 -6.11
C GLU A 2 25.27 -13.41 -6.76
N LYS A 3 24.59 -14.24 -5.96
CA LYS A 3 23.59 -15.18 -6.45
C LYS A 3 22.18 -14.78 -5.99
N PRO A 4 21.16 -15.06 -6.81
CA PRO A 4 19.78 -14.90 -6.37
C PRO A 4 19.47 -15.72 -5.12
N GLY A 5 18.74 -15.14 -4.17
CA GLY A 5 18.36 -15.82 -2.91
C GLY A 5 19.45 -15.83 -1.83
N GLU A 6 20.62 -15.27 -2.09
CA GLU A 6 21.71 -15.13 -1.12
C GLU A 6 21.88 -13.66 -0.73
N PHE A 7 22.28 -13.42 0.53
CA PHE A 7 22.61 -12.07 1.03
C PHE A 7 23.64 -11.41 0.09
N PRO A 8 23.50 -10.14 -0.25
CA PRO A 8 22.52 -9.14 0.21
C PRO A 8 21.23 -9.05 -0.64
N PHE A 9 20.85 -10.10 -1.33
CA PHE A 9 19.63 -10.25 -2.13
C PHE A 9 19.49 -9.28 -3.31
N THR A 10 20.56 -8.66 -3.76
CA THR A 10 20.57 -7.74 -4.91
C THR A 10 19.88 -8.35 -6.12
N ARG A 11 20.12 -9.63 -6.39
CA ARG A 11 19.65 -10.38 -7.55
C ARG A 11 18.29 -11.09 -7.35
N GLY A 12 17.63 -10.84 -6.21
CA GLY A 12 16.32 -11.41 -5.89
C GLY A 12 16.31 -12.15 -4.56
N VAL A 13 15.12 -12.22 -3.94
CA VAL A 13 14.91 -12.81 -2.60
C VAL A 13 14.84 -14.34 -2.59
N HIS A 14 14.69 -14.99 -3.75
CA HIS A 14 14.64 -16.45 -3.87
C HIS A 14 15.62 -16.94 -4.94
N PRO A 15 16.24 -18.14 -4.76
CA PRO A 15 17.20 -18.67 -5.74
C PRO A 15 16.62 -18.88 -7.14
N THR A 16 15.36 -19.27 -7.22
CA THR A 16 14.67 -19.56 -8.48
C THR A 16 13.77 -18.46 -8.97
N MET A 17 13.46 -17.46 -8.12
CA MET A 17 12.51 -16.38 -8.41
C MET A 17 11.25 -16.92 -9.14
N TYR A 18 10.92 -16.38 -10.29
CA TYR A 18 9.69 -16.74 -11.02
C TYR A 18 9.71 -18.13 -11.69
N LYS A 19 10.90 -18.75 -11.83
CA LYS A 19 10.98 -20.19 -12.20
C LYS A 19 10.29 -21.09 -11.19
N GLY A 20 10.37 -20.75 -9.90
CA GLY A 20 9.72 -21.48 -8.83
C GLY A 20 8.26 -21.07 -8.67
N ARG A 21 8.00 -19.77 -8.67
CA ARG A 21 6.66 -19.22 -8.51
C ARG A 21 6.60 -17.81 -9.13
N LEU A 22 5.63 -17.59 -10.00
CA LEU A 22 5.35 -16.26 -10.53
C LEU A 22 4.94 -15.29 -9.41
N TRP A 23 5.07 -14.00 -9.68
CA TRP A 23 4.53 -12.97 -8.81
C TRP A 23 3.01 -13.10 -8.65
N THR A 24 2.48 -12.63 -7.54
CA THR A 24 1.04 -12.57 -7.34
C THR A 24 0.45 -11.47 -8.21
N MET A 25 -0.41 -11.83 -9.14
CA MET A 25 -1.14 -10.87 -9.96
C MET A 25 -2.30 -10.31 -9.15
N ARG A 26 -2.25 -9.01 -8.86
CA ARG A 26 -3.22 -8.29 -8.03
C ARG A 26 -3.66 -7.04 -8.76
N GLN A 27 -4.91 -7.01 -9.23
CA GLN A 27 -5.50 -5.74 -9.66
C GLN A 27 -6.11 -5.04 -8.44
N TYR A 28 -5.71 -3.79 -8.24
CA TYR A 28 -6.28 -2.92 -7.22
C TYR A 28 -7.73 -2.63 -7.58
N ALA A 29 -8.66 -2.96 -6.71
CA ALA A 29 -10.09 -2.83 -6.96
C ALA A 29 -10.82 -2.42 -5.67
N GLY A 30 -11.75 -1.52 -5.80
CA GLY A 30 -12.62 -1.02 -4.75
C GLY A 30 -13.36 0.20 -5.30
N PHE A 31 -14.66 0.13 -5.33
CA PHE A 31 -15.51 1.24 -5.77
C PHE A 31 -16.95 1.01 -5.34
N GLY A 32 -17.66 2.08 -5.10
CA GLY A 32 -19.06 2.02 -4.80
C GLY A 32 -19.35 1.19 -3.54
N SER A 33 -20.24 0.21 -3.66
CA SER A 33 -20.65 -0.63 -2.54
C SER A 33 -19.75 -1.84 -2.31
N ALA A 34 -19.82 -2.41 -1.09
CA ALA A 34 -19.16 -3.67 -0.76
C ALA A 34 -19.60 -4.82 -1.70
N ALA A 35 -20.88 -4.85 -2.08
CA ALA A 35 -21.42 -5.86 -2.99
C ALA A 35 -20.85 -5.74 -4.42
N SER A 36 -20.76 -4.53 -4.98
CA SER A 36 -20.19 -4.31 -6.32
C SER A 36 -18.70 -4.63 -6.36
N THR A 37 -17.97 -4.28 -5.30
CA THR A 37 -16.55 -4.64 -5.15
C THR A 37 -16.35 -6.15 -5.01
N ASN A 38 -17.21 -6.86 -4.25
CA ASN A 38 -17.20 -8.31 -4.16
C ASN A 38 -17.39 -8.97 -5.54
N GLN A 39 -18.34 -8.49 -6.34
CA GLN A 39 -18.55 -8.98 -7.71
C GLN A 39 -17.30 -8.77 -8.58
N ARG A 40 -16.64 -7.61 -8.48
CA ARG A 40 -15.39 -7.34 -9.18
C ARG A 40 -14.28 -8.29 -8.74
N PHE A 41 -14.14 -8.60 -7.47
CA PHE A 41 -13.16 -9.58 -6.98
C PHE A 41 -13.42 -10.96 -7.56
N LYS A 42 -14.66 -11.44 -7.53
CA LYS A 42 -15.04 -12.72 -8.14
C LYS A 42 -14.76 -12.76 -9.64
N TYR A 43 -15.08 -11.67 -10.36
CA TYR A 43 -14.77 -11.53 -11.78
C TYR A 43 -13.26 -11.64 -12.06
N LEU A 44 -12.43 -10.90 -11.34
CA LEU A 44 -10.98 -10.90 -11.55
C LEU A 44 -10.35 -12.25 -11.20
N LEU A 45 -10.79 -12.91 -10.12
CA LEU A 45 -10.35 -14.27 -9.79
C LEU A 45 -10.70 -15.26 -10.91
N ALA A 46 -11.91 -15.18 -11.47
CA ALA A 46 -12.33 -16.02 -12.62
C ALA A 46 -11.51 -15.71 -13.90
N LYS A 47 -10.85 -14.54 -13.98
CA LYS A 47 -9.95 -14.18 -15.09
C LYS A 47 -8.49 -14.53 -14.85
N GLY A 48 -8.17 -15.20 -13.73
CA GLY A 48 -6.83 -15.69 -13.42
C GLY A 48 -6.00 -14.78 -12.51
N GLN A 49 -6.62 -13.80 -11.84
CA GLN A 49 -5.97 -13.07 -10.76
C GLN A 49 -5.68 -14.03 -9.59
N THR A 50 -4.54 -13.88 -8.92
CA THR A 50 -4.06 -14.83 -7.90
C THR A 50 -4.05 -14.29 -6.47
N GLY A 51 -4.47 -13.04 -6.28
CA GLY A 51 -4.65 -12.42 -4.97
C GLY A 51 -5.56 -11.21 -5.08
N LEU A 52 -6.13 -10.76 -3.97
CA LEU A 52 -7.03 -9.61 -3.91
C LEU A 52 -6.30 -8.36 -3.45
N SER A 53 -6.72 -7.19 -3.94
CA SER A 53 -6.25 -5.89 -3.45
C SER A 53 -7.44 -4.94 -3.36
N CYS A 54 -7.70 -4.42 -2.15
CA CYS A 54 -8.87 -3.61 -1.83
C CYS A 54 -8.50 -2.14 -1.65
N ALA A 55 -9.20 -1.28 -2.40
CA ALA A 55 -9.22 0.17 -2.20
C ALA A 55 -10.42 0.56 -1.34
N PHE A 56 -10.19 1.41 -0.35
CA PHE A 56 -11.23 1.98 0.50
C PHE A 56 -11.45 3.44 0.17
N ASP A 57 -12.68 3.92 0.35
CA ASP A 57 -13.01 5.31 0.11
C ASP A 57 -12.38 6.26 1.14
N LEU A 58 -12.43 7.55 0.86
CA LEU A 58 -11.80 8.55 1.70
C LEU A 58 -12.39 8.61 3.12
N PRO A 59 -13.72 8.53 3.34
CA PRO A 59 -14.28 8.45 4.70
C PRO A 59 -13.73 7.27 5.50
N THR A 60 -13.71 6.07 4.93
CA THR A 60 -13.13 4.88 5.57
C THR A 60 -11.65 5.09 5.93
N GLN A 61 -10.86 5.73 5.06
CA GLN A 61 -9.44 6.02 5.30
C GLN A 61 -9.26 7.04 6.42
N MET A 62 -10.15 8.04 6.51
CA MET A 62 -10.10 9.11 7.50
C MET A 62 -10.81 8.77 8.81
N GLY A 63 -11.37 7.58 8.95
CA GLY A 63 -12.06 7.13 10.15
C GLY A 63 -13.36 7.87 10.39
N TYR A 64 -14.13 8.11 9.35
CA TYR A 64 -15.49 8.64 9.41
C TYR A 64 -16.48 7.61 8.89
N ASP A 65 -17.58 7.44 9.60
CA ASP A 65 -18.72 6.70 9.06
C ASP A 65 -19.36 7.47 7.91
N SER A 66 -20.04 6.77 7.02
CA SER A 66 -20.67 7.36 5.83
C SER A 66 -21.74 8.43 6.16
N ASP A 67 -22.32 8.43 7.38
CA ASP A 67 -23.28 9.43 7.85
C ASP A 67 -22.63 10.68 8.50
N HIS A 68 -21.31 10.71 8.57
CA HIS A 68 -20.59 11.87 9.07
C HIS A 68 -20.60 13.02 8.06
N ALA A 69 -20.69 14.28 8.53
CA ALA A 69 -20.75 15.45 7.65
C ALA A 69 -19.57 15.56 6.67
N MET A 70 -18.37 15.13 7.07
CA MET A 70 -17.18 15.12 6.24
C MET A 70 -17.17 14.01 5.17
N ALA A 71 -18.08 13.04 5.24
CA ALA A 71 -18.17 11.94 4.27
C ALA A 71 -19.06 12.28 3.07
N GLN A 72 -19.86 13.33 3.16
CA GLN A 72 -20.84 13.70 2.14
C GLN A 72 -20.21 13.89 0.76
N GLY A 73 -20.69 13.13 -0.22
CA GLY A 73 -20.21 13.18 -1.61
C GLY A 73 -18.90 12.42 -1.87
N GLU A 74 -18.30 11.77 -0.86
CA GLU A 74 -17.07 10.98 -1.00
C GLU A 74 -17.31 9.46 -0.78
N VAL A 75 -18.51 9.08 -0.30
CA VAL A 75 -18.87 7.68 -0.02
C VAL A 75 -18.82 6.83 -1.30
N GLY A 76 -17.96 5.80 -1.29
CA GLY A 76 -17.83 4.85 -2.40
C GLY A 76 -17.16 5.42 -3.67
N LYS A 77 -16.63 6.64 -3.67
CA LYS A 77 -16.18 7.37 -4.86
C LYS A 77 -14.85 6.88 -5.43
N VAL A 78 -13.84 6.76 -4.58
CA VAL A 78 -12.47 6.34 -4.98
C VAL A 78 -12.04 5.03 -4.33
N GLY A 79 -12.98 4.31 -3.77
CA GLY A 79 -12.79 3.05 -3.06
C GLY A 79 -14.12 2.56 -2.52
N VAL A 80 -14.12 1.43 -1.84
CA VAL A 80 -15.32 0.86 -1.22
C VAL A 80 -15.55 1.48 0.16
N ALA A 81 -16.79 1.85 0.47
CA ALA A 81 -17.20 2.30 1.79
C ALA A 81 -17.35 1.10 2.74
N ILE A 82 -16.69 1.15 3.90
CA ILE A 82 -16.78 0.15 4.98
C ILE A 82 -16.95 0.86 6.31
N ASP A 83 -18.17 0.90 6.79
CA ASP A 83 -18.51 1.46 8.10
C ASP A 83 -18.55 0.40 9.19
N THR A 84 -18.92 -0.84 8.81
CA THR A 84 -19.34 -1.88 9.75
C THR A 84 -18.75 -3.25 9.40
N VAL A 85 -18.75 -4.17 10.37
CA VAL A 85 -18.39 -5.57 10.15
C VAL A 85 -19.32 -6.25 9.12
N GLU A 86 -20.58 -5.81 8.97
CA GLU A 86 -21.51 -6.32 7.96
C GLU A 86 -21.13 -5.88 6.54
N ASP A 87 -20.61 -4.67 6.37
CA ASP A 87 -20.06 -4.22 5.09
C ASP A 87 -18.84 -5.07 4.72
N MET A 88 -17.95 -5.33 5.69
CA MET A 88 -16.80 -6.22 5.49
C MET A 88 -17.25 -7.65 5.15
N ALA A 89 -18.27 -8.17 5.82
CA ALA A 89 -18.84 -9.49 5.52
C ALA A 89 -19.42 -9.55 4.09
N THR A 90 -20.08 -8.49 3.66
CA THR A 90 -20.59 -8.36 2.29
C THR A 90 -19.45 -8.31 1.27
N LEU A 91 -18.40 -7.53 1.55
CA LEU A 91 -17.21 -7.42 0.70
C LEU A 91 -16.51 -8.76 0.50
N LEU A 92 -16.39 -9.55 1.55
CA LEU A 92 -15.65 -10.82 1.56
C LEU A 92 -16.53 -12.05 1.26
N GLY A 93 -17.84 -11.87 1.14
CA GLY A 93 -18.83 -12.95 1.01
C GLY A 93 -18.55 -13.91 -0.14
N GLY A 94 -18.39 -15.21 0.18
CA GLY A 94 -18.14 -16.28 -0.78
C GLY A 94 -16.74 -16.27 -1.40
N LEU A 95 -15.79 -15.53 -0.84
CA LEU A 95 -14.38 -15.58 -1.22
C LEU A 95 -13.64 -16.62 -0.35
N PRO A 96 -12.68 -17.39 -0.91
CA PRO A 96 -11.95 -18.42 -0.17
C PRO A 96 -10.84 -17.82 0.69
N LEU A 97 -11.19 -17.21 1.83
CA LEU A 97 -10.26 -16.41 2.68
C LEU A 97 -9.09 -17.24 3.25
N GLY A 98 -9.22 -18.55 3.37
CA GLY A 98 -8.13 -19.43 3.79
C GLY A 98 -7.10 -19.72 2.68
N GLU A 99 -7.44 -19.45 1.41
CA GLU A 99 -6.62 -19.78 0.24
C GLU A 99 -6.07 -18.54 -0.46
N VAL A 100 -6.91 -17.51 -0.61
CA VAL A 100 -6.57 -16.26 -1.32
C VAL A 100 -5.97 -15.25 -0.35
N SER A 101 -4.84 -14.65 -0.73
CA SER A 101 -4.27 -13.55 0.04
C SER A 101 -4.94 -12.23 -0.33
N THR A 102 -5.36 -11.46 0.69
CA THR A 102 -6.01 -10.16 0.51
C THR A 102 -5.08 -9.03 0.96
N SER A 103 -4.85 -8.06 0.08
CA SER A 103 -4.16 -6.82 0.43
C SER A 103 -5.19 -5.72 0.70
N MET A 104 -5.03 -4.98 1.78
CA MET A 104 -5.89 -3.85 2.14
C MET A 104 -5.05 -2.57 2.17
N THR A 105 -5.36 -1.64 1.26
CA THR A 105 -4.68 -0.34 1.18
C THR A 105 -5.34 0.62 2.15
N ILE A 106 -4.96 0.52 3.41
CA ILE A 106 -5.50 1.30 4.51
C ILE A 106 -4.42 1.57 5.57
N ASN A 107 -4.41 2.75 6.17
CA ASN A 107 -3.35 3.23 7.05
C ASN A 107 -3.88 3.65 8.43
N ALA A 108 -4.40 4.84 8.61
CA ALA A 108 -4.82 5.33 9.92
C ALA A 108 -5.90 4.47 10.60
N THR A 109 -6.79 3.83 9.83
CA THR A 109 -7.83 2.90 10.31
C THR A 109 -7.48 1.42 10.12
N ALA A 110 -6.21 1.12 9.85
CA ALA A 110 -5.74 -0.23 9.56
C ALA A 110 -6.09 -1.25 10.65
N SER A 111 -5.95 -0.88 11.93
CA SER A 111 -6.30 -1.75 13.06
C SER A 111 -7.76 -2.16 13.05
N THR A 112 -8.68 -1.23 12.77
CA THR A 112 -10.12 -1.49 12.71
C THR A 112 -10.47 -2.39 11.52
N LEU A 113 -9.94 -2.12 10.32
CA LEU A 113 -10.21 -2.94 9.14
C LEU A 113 -9.63 -4.36 9.28
N LEU A 114 -8.45 -4.51 9.89
CA LEU A 114 -7.87 -5.82 10.17
C LEU A 114 -8.72 -6.59 11.19
N ALA A 115 -9.23 -5.92 12.22
CA ALA A 115 -10.15 -6.51 13.20
C ALA A 115 -11.46 -6.97 12.53
N MET A 116 -12.06 -6.15 11.66
CA MET A 116 -13.25 -6.53 10.88
C MET A 116 -12.96 -7.74 9.96
N TYR A 117 -11.81 -7.75 9.28
CA TYR A 117 -11.41 -8.88 8.44
C TYR A 117 -11.28 -10.17 9.26
N ALA A 118 -10.62 -10.12 10.41
CA ALA A 118 -10.45 -11.26 11.31
C ALA A 118 -11.79 -11.77 11.87
N ALA A 119 -12.69 -10.85 12.27
CA ALA A 119 -14.03 -11.20 12.75
C ALA A 119 -14.84 -11.92 11.67
N VAL A 120 -14.85 -11.41 10.43
CA VAL A 120 -15.55 -12.02 9.29
C VAL A 120 -14.94 -13.38 8.93
N ALA A 121 -13.63 -13.51 8.91
CA ALA A 121 -12.97 -14.81 8.65
C ALA A 121 -13.37 -15.86 9.69
N LYS A 122 -13.37 -15.49 10.97
CA LYS A 122 -13.78 -16.35 12.09
C LYS A 122 -15.26 -16.76 11.96
N GLN A 123 -16.16 -15.85 11.63
CA GLN A 123 -17.58 -16.15 11.36
C GLN A 123 -17.74 -17.12 10.19
N GLY A 124 -16.90 -17.02 9.16
CA GLY A 124 -16.83 -17.92 8.01
C GLY A 124 -16.12 -19.26 8.27
N GLY A 125 -15.72 -19.54 9.52
CA GLY A 125 -15.04 -20.79 9.90
C GLY A 125 -13.54 -20.83 9.57
N VAL A 126 -12.94 -19.70 9.17
CA VAL A 126 -11.48 -19.58 8.92
C VAL A 126 -10.81 -19.03 10.17
N ALA A 127 -9.95 -19.85 10.78
CA ALA A 127 -9.21 -19.42 11.97
C ALA A 127 -8.27 -18.24 11.64
N THR A 128 -8.11 -17.29 12.58
CA THR A 128 -7.25 -16.11 12.40
C THR A 128 -5.82 -16.50 12.02
N ARG A 129 -5.30 -17.62 12.52
CA ARG A 129 -3.98 -18.16 12.16
C ARG A 129 -3.85 -18.62 10.70
N GLN A 130 -4.95 -18.81 9.99
CA GLN A 130 -4.99 -19.28 8.60
C GLN A 130 -5.14 -18.13 7.60
N ILE A 131 -5.60 -16.94 8.03
CA ILE A 131 -5.74 -15.80 7.12
C ILE A 131 -4.39 -15.38 6.58
N ARG A 132 -4.40 -15.00 5.29
CA ARG A 132 -3.21 -14.55 4.56
C ARG A 132 -3.51 -13.23 3.89
N GLY A 133 -2.61 -12.30 4.03
CA GLY A 133 -2.82 -11.01 3.42
C GLY A 133 -1.75 -10.00 3.83
N THR A 134 -2.07 -8.75 3.55
CA THR A 134 -1.24 -7.60 3.90
C THR A 134 -2.16 -6.46 4.27
N ILE A 135 -1.89 -5.79 5.36
CA ILE A 135 -2.45 -4.47 5.63
C ILE A 135 -1.37 -3.42 5.39
N GLN A 136 -1.71 -2.33 4.68
CA GLN A 136 -0.69 -1.34 4.33
C GLN A 136 -0.09 -0.70 5.58
N ASN A 137 -0.92 -0.15 6.48
CA ASN A 137 -0.53 0.24 7.83
C ASN A 137 0.72 1.14 7.89
N ASP A 138 1.00 1.87 6.82
CA ASP A 138 2.13 2.79 6.70
C ASP A 138 1.66 4.23 6.89
N VAL A 139 1.77 4.74 8.10
CA VAL A 139 1.29 6.09 8.42
C VAL A 139 2.33 7.18 8.13
N LEU A 140 3.63 6.87 8.14
CA LEU A 140 4.66 7.90 7.94
C LEU A 140 4.57 8.51 6.54
N LYS A 141 4.34 7.68 5.51
CA LYS A 141 4.14 8.20 4.16
C LYS A 141 2.89 9.09 4.00
N GLU A 142 1.91 8.96 4.91
CA GLU A 142 0.74 9.84 4.90
C GLU A 142 1.11 11.27 5.28
N TYR A 143 2.04 11.44 6.24
CA TYR A 143 2.56 12.75 6.60
C TYR A 143 3.53 13.32 5.56
N ILE A 144 4.14 12.46 4.74
CA ILE A 144 5.12 12.85 3.72
C ILE A 144 4.44 13.30 2.43
N ALA A 145 3.48 12.52 1.91
CA ALA A 145 3.04 12.65 0.52
C ALA A 145 1.53 12.50 0.27
N ARG A 146 0.76 11.81 1.14
CA ARG A 146 -0.61 11.43 0.79
C ARG A 146 -1.70 12.17 1.55
N GLY A 147 -1.50 12.48 2.84
CA GLY A 147 -2.40 13.34 3.62
C GLY A 147 -3.61 12.65 4.27
N THR A 148 -3.73 11.30 4.25
CA THR A 148 -4.84 10.58 4.89
C THR A 148 -4.47 10.06 6.29
N TYR A 149 -3.96 10.94 7.14
CA TYR A 149 -3.66 10.71 8.55
C TYR A 149 -4.82 11.14 9.46
N ILE A 150 -4.89 10.59 10.66
CA ILE A 150 -5.86 10.96 11.70
C ILE A 150 -5.13 11.47 12.94
N TYR A 151 -4.31 10.62 13.55
CA TYR A 151 -3.66 10.87 14.84
C TYR A 151 -2.26 11.47 14.64
N PRO A 152 -1.66 12.10 15.68
CA PRO A 152 -0.26 12.50 15.65
C PRO A 152 0.70 11.31 15.39
N PRO A 153 1.92 11.54 14.89
CA PRO A 153 2.84 10.47 14.52
C PRO A 153 3.12 9.45 15.63
N ARG A 154 3.36 9.90 16.86
CA ARG A 154 3.70 8.99 17.97
C ARG A 154 2.59 8.02 18.36
N PRO A 155 1.31 8.44 18.59
CA PRO A 155 0.20 7.51 18.78
C PRO A 155 -0.04 6.59 17.57
N SER A 156 0.17 7.09 16.36
CA SER A 156 0.06 6.29 15.14
C SER A 156 1.10 5.16 15.12
N MET A 157 2.35 5.44 15.51
CA MET A 157 3.41 4.42 15.63
C MET A 157 3.06 3.34 16.65
N ARG A 158 2.36 3.69 17.75
CA ARG A 158 1.88 2.70 18.72
C ARG A 158 0.86 1.74 18.11
N LEU A 159 -0.12 2.24 17.35
CA LEU A 159 -1.09 1.38 16.65
C LEU A 159 -0.40 0.37 15.73
N ILE A 160 0.68 0.78 15.06
CA ILE A 160 1.45 -0.10 14.17
C ILE A 160 2.15 -1.20 14.96
N THR A 161 2.84 -0.86 16.05
CA THR A 161 3.54 -1.85 16.88
C THR A 161 2.58 -2.80 17.58
N ASP A 162 1.38 -2.33 17.95
CA ASP A 162 0.32 -3.16 18.50
C ASP A 162 -0.19 -4.18 17.47
N ILE A 163 -0.32 -3.80 16.19
CA ILE A 163 -0.63 -4.72 15.09
C ILE A 163 0.50 -5.74 14.92
N PHE A 164 1.77 -5.33 14.99
CA PHE A 164 2.91 -6.26 14.88
C PHE A 164 2.85 -7.35 15.95
N ALA A 165 2.69 -6.94 17.22
CA ALA A 165 2.60 -7.87 18.34
C ALA A 165 1.39 -8.81 18.22
N TRP A 166 0.23 -8.26 17.91
CA TRP A 166 -0.99 -9.07 17.74
C TRP A 166 -0.88 -10.06 16.58
N CYS A 167 -0.35 -9.64 15.44
CA CYS A 167 -0.20 -10.54 14.28
C CYS A 167 0.83 -11.64 14.54
N ARG A 168 1.93 -11.37 15.28
CA ARG A 168 2.88 -12.41 15.69
C ARG A 168 2.17 -13.57 16.37
N ASP A 169 1.24 -13.27 17.26
CA ASP A 169 0.60 -14.26 18.11
C ASP A 169 -0.68 -14.84 17.48
N GLU A 170 -1.51 -14.03 16.85
CA GLU A 170 -2.85 -14.41 16.38
C GLU A 170 -2.94 -14.65 14.86
N ALA A 171 -2.17 -13.90 14.05
CA ALA A 171 -2.23 -13.98 12.58
C ALA A 171 -0.83 -14.11 11.94
N PRO A 172 -0.05 -15.19 12.26
CA PRO A 172 1.37 -15.28 11.90
C PRO A 172 1.65 -15.35 10.38
N GLN A 173 0.63 -15.52 9.55
CA GLN A 173 0.75 -15.53 8.09
C GLN A 173 0.39 -14.16 7.46
N TRP A 174 0.00 -13.16 8.27
CA TRP A 174 -0.35 -11.83 7.82
C TRP A 174 0.88 -10.92 7.74
N ASN A 175 1.05 -10.20 6.63
CA ASN A 175 2.07 -9.14 6.54
C ASN A 175 1.52 -7.91 7.23
N THR A 176 2.21 -7.47 8.26
CA THR A 176 1.75 -6.46 9.23
C THR A 176 1.82 -5.04 8.72
N ILE A 177 2.63 -4.81 7.67
CA ILE A 177 2.83 -3.52 7.06
C ILE A 177 3.25 -3.69 5.59
N SER A 178 2.97 -2.68 4.76
CA SER A 178 3.51 -2.52 3.42
C SER A 178 4.05 -1.10 3.29
N ILE A 179 5.34 -0.92 3.59
CA ILE A 179 6.03 0.37 3.66
C ILE A 179 6.13 0.94 2.24
N SER A 180 5.56 2.13 2.02
CA SER A 180 5.13 2.57 0.70
C SER A 180 5.94 3.74 0.13
N GLY A 181 6.87 3.44 -0.76
CA GLY A 181 7.50 4.42 -1.66
C GLY A 181 6.59 4.84 -2.82
N TYR A 182 5.61 4.02 -3.18
CA TYR A 182 4.71 4.31 -4.31
C TYR A 182 4.13 5.74 -4.27
N HIS A 183 3.53 6.13 -3.14
CA HIS A 183 2.90 7.46 -3.01
C HIS A 183 3.93 8.59 -3.01
N ILE A 184 5.13 8.35 -2.48
CA ILE A 184 6.27 9.27 -2.51
C ILE A 184 6.69 9.53 -3.97
N ARG A 185 6.79 8.47 -4.76
CA ARG A 185 7.12 8.56 -6.20
C ARG A 185 6.02 9.25 -7.00
N GLU A 186 4.75 8.92 -6.73
CA GLU A 186 3.58 9.58 -7.34
C GLU A 186 3.52 11.08 -7.05
N ALA A 187 4.03 11.52 -5.89
CA ALA A 187 4.15 12.94 -5.53
C ALA A 187 5.32 13.65 -6.25
N GLY A 188 6.15 12.94 -7.02
CA GLY A 188 7.18 13.50 -7.88
C GLY A 188 8.61 13.35 -7.39
N SER A 189 8.88 12.47 -6.41
CA SER A 189 10.24 12.17 -5.98
C SER A 189 11.06 11.49 -7.08
N THR A 190 12.39 11.54 -6.97
CA THR A 190 13.30 10.73 -7.77
C THR A 190 13.27 9.27 -7.33
N ALA A 191 13.86 8.35 -8.13
CA ALA A 191 14.00 6.95 -7.76
C ALA A 191 14.83 6.76 -6.47
N ALA A 192 15.91 7.52 -6.31
CA ALA A 192 16.76 7.47 -5.11
C ALA A 192 16.02 8.01 -3.86
N GLN A 193 15.25 9.09 -4.00
CA GLN A 193 14.40 9.61 -2.91
C GLN A 193 13.31 8.62 -2.52
N GLU A 194 12.66 7.95 -3.50
CA GLU A 194 11.69 6.88 -3.21
C GLU A 194 12.32 5.79 -2.34
N VAL A 195 13.50 5.28 -2.71
CA VAL A 195 14.21 4.27 -1.92
C VAL A 195 14.58 4.82 -0.54
N ALA A 196 15.17 6.00 -0.48
CA ALA A 196 15.67 6.58 0.77
C ALA A 196 14.56 6.79 1.80
N PHE A 197 13.46 7.44 1.41
CA PHE A 197 12.37 7.76 2.33
C PHE A 197 11.59 6.51 2.73
N THR A 198 11.38 5.57 1.79
CA THR A 198 10.75 4.29 2.11
C THR A 198 11.57 3.48 3.11
N LEU A 199 12.89 3.40 2.93
CA LEU A 199 13.75 2.66 3.87
C LEU A 199 13.92 3.40 5.20
N ALA A 200 13.93 4.73 5.21
CA ALA A 200 13.93 5.53 6.45
C ALA A 200 12.62 5.35 7.24
N ASP A 201 11.46 5.27 6.57
CA ASP A 201 10.20 4.86 7.21
C ASP A 201 10.32 3.45 7.81
N GLY A 202 10.88 2.50 7.04
CA GLY A 202 11.13 1.14 7.49
C GLY A 202 12.02 1.07 8.73
N ILE A 203 13.09 1.85 8.76
CA ILE A 203 13.99 1.99 9.91
C ILE A 203 13.21 2.48 11.13
N ALA A 204 12.41 3.54 10.98
CA ALA A 204 11.61 4.09 12.07
C ALA A 204 10.59 3.08 12.62
N TYR A 205 9.97 2.27 11.76
CA TYR A 205 9.06 1.19 12.20
C TYR A 205 9.78 0.07 12.95
N VAL A 206 10.97 -0.33 12.51
CA VAL A 206 11.79 -1.33 13.21
C VAL A 206 12.21 -0.80 14.57
N GLU A 207 12.69 0.44 14.66
CA GLU A 207 13.08 1.08 15.93
C GLU A 207 11.89 1.16 16.90
N ALA A 208 10.71 1.53 16.42
CA ALA A 208 9.50 1.59 17.25
C ALA A 208 9.11 0.19 17.78
N ALA A 209 9.21 -0.85 16.95
CA ALA A 209 8.90 -2.22 17.36
C ALA A 209 9.90 -2.75 18.42
N LEU A 210 11.18 -2.47 18.23
CA LEU A 210 12.21 -2.80 19.21
C LEU A 210 11.99 -2.06 20.54
N ALA A 211 11.67 -0.77 20.49
CA ALA A 211 11.33 0.03 21.67
C ALA A 211 10.06 -0.46 22.39
N ALA A 212 9.13 -1.07 21.65
CA ALA A 212 7.95 -1.74 22.21
C ALA A 212 8.25 -3.13 22.80
N GLY A 213 9.51 -3.60 22.75
CA GLY A 213 9.95 -4.87 23.33
C GLY A 213 9.84 -6.09 22.43
N LEU A 214 9.59 -5.91 21.13
CA LEU A 214 9.60 -7.01 20.15
C LEU A 214 11.04 -7.34 19.73
N ALA A 215 11.37 -8.61 19.55
CA ALA A 215 12.65 -9.00 18.94
C ALA A 215 12.57 -8.86 17.42
N VAL A 216 13.66 -8.43 16.77
CA VAL A 216 13.67 -8.14 15.34
C VAL A 216 13.20 -9.33 14.49
N ASP A 217 13.65 -10.53 14.80
CA ASP A 217 13.32 -11.74 14.05
C ASP A 217 11.89 -12.25 14.30
N ASP A 218 11.17 -11.70 15.29
CA ASP A 218 9.77 -12.04 15.56
C ASP A 218 8.79 -11.36 14.59
N PHE A 219 9.12 -10.15 14.12
CA PHE A 219 8.23 -9.36 13.26
C PHE A 219 8.79 -9.07 11.86
N ALA A 220 10.11 -8.89 11.73
CA ALA A 220 10.72 -8.46 10.48
C ALA A 220 10.48 -9.43 9.29
N PRO A 221 10.34 -10.76 9.48
CA PRO A 221 9.93 -11.66 8.39
C PRO A 221 8.55 -11.33 7.77
N ARG A 222 7.75 -10.48 8.42
CA ARG A 222 6.42 -10.05 7.98
C ARG A 222 6.36 -8.61 7.48
N LEU A 223 7.47 -7.90 7.53
CA LEU A 223 7.58 -6.61 6.86
C LEU A 223 7.51 -6.81 5.34
N SER A 224 6.78 -5.96 4.68
CA SER A 224 6.73 -5.88 3.23
C SER A 224 6.81 -4.42 2.79
N PHE A 225 7.05 -4.23 1.48
CA PHE A 225 7.24 -2.92 0.90
C PHE A 225 6.32 -2.73 -0.29
N PHE A 226 6.17 -1.48 -0.71
CA PHE A 226 5.39 -1.12 -1.86
C PHE A 226 6.10 -0.01 -2.65
N PHE A 227 6.49 -0.31 -3.88
CA PHE A 227 7.20 0.62 -4.75
C PHE A 227 6.40 0.94 -6.02
N ASN A 228 6.71 2.09 -6.58
CA ASN A 228 6.28 2.48 -7.93
C ASN A 228 7.13 1.77 -8.98
N ALA A 229 6.60 1.59 -10.19
CA ALA A 229 7.39 1.34 -11.39
C ALA A 229 7.09 2.46 -12.40
N HIS A 230 8.08 3.33 -12.62
CA HIS A 230 8.00 4.49 -13.49
C HIS A 230 8.46 4.16 -14.93
N ASN A 231 8.58 5.15 -15.80
CA ASN A 231 8.87 4.96 -17.23
C ASN A 231 10.35 4.71 -17.55
N ASP A 232 11.29 5.14 -16.71
CA ASP A 232 12.71 4.89 -16.95
C ASP A 232 13.05 3.44 -16.60
N PHE A 233 13.07 2.62 -17.64
CA PHE A 233 13.17 1.17 -17.53
C PHE A 233 14.43 0.70 -16.80
N ILE A 234 15.58 1.28 -17.12
CA ILE A 234 16.87 0.88 -16.55
C ILE A 234 16.96 1.33 -15.11
N GLU A 235 16.61 2.60 -14.84
CA GLU A 235 16.59 3.16 -13.49
C GLU A 235 15.68 2.37 -12.56
N GLU A 236 14.48 2.00 -13.02
CA GLU A 236 13.52 1.27 -12.19
C GLU A 236 13.99 -0.15 -11.85
N VAL A 237 14.58 -0.89 -12.78
CA VAL A 237 15.19 -2.20 -12.48
C VAL A 237 16.31 -2.05 -11.46
N ALA A 238 17.19 -1.07 -11.65
CA ALA A 238 18.31 -0.78 -10.75
C ALA A 238 17.84 -0.35 -9.36
N LYS A 239 16.78 0.46 -9.28
CA LYS A 239 16.15 0.89 -8.04
C LYS A 239 15.73 -0.28 -7.15
N PHE A 240 15.06 -1.28 -7.71
CA PHE A 240 14.64 -2.46 -6.94
C PHE A 240 15.83 -3.30 -6.46
N ARG A 241 16.90 -3.38 -7.23
CA ARG A 241 18.15 -4.04 -6.86
C ARG A 241 18.82 -3.31 -5.69
N ALA A 242 18.97 -1.99 -5.79
CA ALA A 242 19.55 -1.14 -4.76
C ALA A 242 18.72 -1.20 -3.45
N ALA A 243 17.39 -1.11 -3.53
CA ALA A 243 16.53 -1.19 -2.37
C ALA A 243 16.69 -2.51 -1.60
N ARG A 244 16.76 -3.67 -2.29
CA ARG A 244 16.98 -4.97 -1.63
C ARG A 244 18.33 -5.05 -0.93
N ARG A 245 19.40 -4.62 -1.61
CA ARG A 245 20.77 -4.66 -1.08
C ARG A 245 20.87 -3.77 0.17
N LEU A 246 20.43 -2.54 0.05
CA LEU A 246 20.50 -1.57 1.13
C LEU A 246 19.66 -2.01 2.36
N TRP A 247 18.46 -2.53 2.15
CA TRP A 247 17.63 -3.05 3.25
C TRP A 247 18.28 -4.25 3.94
N ALA A 248 18.82 -5.20 3.18
CA ALA A 248 19.45 -6.38 3.74
C ALA A 248 20.65 -6.04 4.62
N VAL A 249 21.49 -5.10 4.17
CA VAL A 249 22.64 -4.59 4.93
C VAL A 249 22.14 -3.86 6.19
N THR A 250 21.15 -3.00 6.06
CA THR A 250 20.55 -2.27 7.20
C THR A 250 20.02 -3.23 8.27
N MET A 251 19.24 -4.24 7.88
CA MET A 251 18.68 -5.19 8.85
C MET A 251 19.74 -6.03 9.54
N ARG A 252 20.76 -6.46 8.85
CA ARG A 252 21.86 -7.23 9.43
C ARG A 252 22.75 -6.36 10.34
N ASP A 253 23.21 -5.23 9.83
CA ASP A 253 24.31 -4.48 10.45
C ASP A 253 23.83 -3.46 11.48
N ARG A 254 22.64 -2.82 11.26
CA ARG A 254 22.06 -1.87 12.20
C ARG A 254 21.19 -2.55 13.27
N PHE A 255 20.41 -3.56 12.88
CA PHE A 255 19.43 -4.18 13.76
C PHE A 255 19.79 -5.60 14.24
N GLY A 256 20.87 -6.18 13.74
CA GLY A 256 21.35 -7.49 14.15
C GLY A 256 20.42 -8.65 13.79
N ALA A 257 19.60 -8.50 12.76
CA ALA A 257 18.70 -9.54 12.26
C ALA A 257 19.49 -10.76 11.80
N ARG A 258 19.13 -11.95 12.32
CA ARG A 258 19.81 -13.22 12.04
C ARG A 258 19.04 -14.12 11.09
N ASP A 259 17.71 -14.08 11.11
CA ASP A 259 16.90 -14.82 10.14
C ASP A 259 17.05 -14.15 8.75
N PRO A 260 17.48 -14.90 7.73
CA PRO A 260 17.53 -14.38 6.36
C PRO A 260 16.22 -13.75 5.88
N LYS A 261 15.07 -14.26 6.35
CA LYS A 261 13.75 -13.69 6.03
C LYS A 261 13.55 -12.29 6.59
N SER A 262 14.17 -11.97 7.72
CA SER A 262 14.16 -10.62 8.31
C SER A 262 14.98 -9.62 7.51
N GLN A 263 15.97 -10.10 6.75
CA GLN A 263 16.85 -9.28 5.90
C GLN A 263 16.29 -9.08 4.48
N MET A 264 15.29 -9.88 4.08
CA MET A 264 14.71 -9.82 2.73
C MET A 264 13.76 -8.62 2.59
N LEU A 265 13.99 -7.79 1.59
CA LEU A 265 13.01 -6.80 1.14
C LEU A 265 12.07 -7.45 0.12
N ARG A 266 10.87 -7.82 0.56
CA ARG A 266 9.78 -8.32 -0.28
C ARG A 266 8.83 -7.19 -0.58
N PHE A 267 8.45 -7.01 -1.83
CA PHE A 267 7.66 -5.86 -2.20
C PHE A 267 6.56 -6.16 -3.22
N HIS A 268 5.52 -5.36 -3.11
CA HIS A 268 4.53 -5.14 -4.15
C HIS A 268 4.98 -4.01 -5.05
N THR A 269 4.62 -4.06 -6.33
CA THR A 269 4.80 -2.95 -7.26
C THR A 269 3.47 -2.58 -7.89
N GLN A 270 3.25 -1.28 -8.03
CA GLN A 270 2.22 -0.74 -8.91
C GLN A 270 2.89 0.13 -9.98
N THR A 271 2.42 0.02 -11.20
CA THR A 271 2.85 0.89 -12.30
C THR A 271 2.47 2.34 -12.01
N GLY A 272 3.30 3.30 -12.43
CA GLY A 272 3.14 4.71 -12.09
C GLY A 272 1.89 5.34 -12.69
N GLY A 273 0.91 5.68 -11.84
CA GLY A 273 -0.32 6.35 -12.25
C GLY A 273 -0.08 7.77 -12.77
N SER A 274 0.80 8.52 -12.09
CA SER A 274 1.18 9.90 -12.47
C SER A 274 1.83 10.01 -13.85
N THR A 275 2.31 8.90 -14.42
CA THR A 275 2.91 8.87 -15.76
C THR A 275 1.90 8.73 -16.88
N LEU A 276 0.64 8.42 -16.57
CA LEU A 276 -0.39 8.12 -17.54
C LEU A 276 -1.10 9.40 -17.98
N ALA A 277 -1.36 9.48 -19.29
CA ALA A 277 -1.94 10.67 -19.90
C ALA A 277 -3.44 10.50 -20.15
N ALA A 278 -4.19 11.60 -20.00
CA ALA A 278 -5.61 11.68 -20.34
C ALA A 278 -5.86 11.76 -21.86
N ARG A 279 -4.79 11.99 -22.63
CA ARG A 279 -4.79 12.03 -24.11
C ARG A 279 -4.12 10.79 -24.66
N GLN A 280 -4.54 10.35 -25.85
CA GLN A 280 -3.99 9.17 -26.53
C GLN A 280 -3.89 7.97 -25.54
N ILE A 281 -5.01 7.68 -24.88
CA ILE A 281 -5.05 6.74 -23.74
C ILE A 281 -4.57 5.32 -24.11
N ASP A 282 -4.57 4.94 -25.38
CA ASP A 282 -4.02 3.66 -25.81
C ASP A 282 -2.50 3.58 -25.65
N ASN A 283 -1.78 4.71 -25.69
CA ASN A 283 -0.36 4.77 -25.38
C ASN A 283 -0.07 4.39 -23.90
N ASN A 284 -1.07 4.54 -23.02
CA ASN A 284 -0.93 4.12 -21.62
C ASN A 284 -0.73 2.61 -21.48
N VAL A 285 -1.29 1.80 -22.39
CA VAL A 285 -1.04 0.34 -22.41
C VAL A 285 0.45 0.05 -22.63
N VAL A 286 1.10 0.80 -23.52
CA VAL A 286 2.54 0.66 -23.79
C VAL A 286 3.36 1.11 -22.58
N ARG A 287 3.03 2.26 -21.95
CA ARG A 287 3.69 2.75 -20.72
C ARG A 287 3.59 1.72 -19.61
N VAL A 288 2.39 1.25 -19.32
CA VAL A 288 2.13 0.23 -18.28
C VAL A 288 2.87 -1.07 -18.57
N THR A 289 2.98 -1.48 -19.85
CA THR A 289 3.74 -2.69 -20.22
C THR A 289 5.23 -2.55 -19.90
N ILE A 290 5.84 -1.40 -20.22
CA ILE A 290 7.25 -1.10 -19.94
C ILE A 290 7.49 -1.08 -18.42
N GLN A 291 6.64 -0.39 -17.67
CA GLN A 291 6.70 -0.29 -16.22
C GLN A 291 6.54 -1.67 -15.55
N ALA A 292 5.55 -2.44 -15.98
CA ALA A 292 5.33 -3.79 -15.48
C ALA A 292 6.52 -4.73 -15.77
N LEU A 293 7.12 -4.59 -16.95
CA LEU A 293 8.32 -5.34 -17.31
C LEU A 293 9.52 -4.95 -16.43
N ALA A 294 9.70 -3.66 -16.13
CA ALA A 294 10.72 -3.18 -15.19
C ALA A 294 10.50 -3.77 -13.78
N ALA A 295 9.28 -3.78 -13.28
CA ALA A 295 8.92 -4.37 -11.99
C ALA A 295 9.25 -5.87 -11.93
N VAL A 296 8.94 -6.61 -12.99
CA VAL A 296 9.22 -8.06 -13.07
C VAL A 296 10.72 -8.32 -13.14
N LEU A 297 11.46 -7.62 -14.01
CA LEU A 297 12.91 -7.72 -14.09
C LEU A 297 13.60 -7.23 -12.82
N GLY A 298 12.97 -6.28 -12.11
CA GLY A 298 13.37 -5.83 -10.80
C GLY A 298 13.06 -6.80 -9.65
N GLY A 299 12.31 -7.88 -9.89
CA GLY A 299 12.11 -8.97 -8.92
C GLY A 299 10.95 -8.76 -7.93
N THR A 300 9.87 -8.11 -8.31
CA THR A 300 8.66 -7.90 -7.48
C THR A 300 7.98 -9.21 -7.07
N GLN A 301 7.37 -9.26 -5.86
CA GLN A 301 6.61 -10.43 -5.37
C GLN A 301 5.12 -10.35 -5.72
N SER A 302 4.60 -9.15 -5.93
CA SER A 302 3.25 -8.96 -6.46
C SER A 302 3.17 -7.70 -7.29
N LEU A 303 2.24 -7.65 -8.24
CA LEU A 303 2.14 -6.57 -9.22
C LEU A 303 0.70 -6.16 -9.44
N HIS A 304 0.47 -4.84 -9.48
CA HIS A 304 -0.69 -4.19 -10.06
C HIS A 304 -0.28 -3.41 -11.31
N THR A 305 -1.07 -3.55 -12.35
CA THR A 305 -0.95 -2.77 -13.60
C THR A 305 -2.15 -1.85 -13.72
N ASN A 306 -1.91 -0.55 -13.91
CA ASN A 306 -2.98 0.44 -14.05
C ASN A 306 -3.78 0.22 -15.34
N GLY A 307 -5.04 0.59 -15.32
CA GLY A 307 -5.88 0.62 -16.51
C GLY A 307 -5.45 1.74 -17.47
N LYS A 308 -5.73 1.59 -18.75
CA LYS A 308 -5.43 2.64 -19.74
C LYS A 308 -6.22 3.94 -19.50
N ASP A 309 -7.30 3.85 -18.75
CA ASP A 309 -8.22 4.93 -18.36
C ASP A 309 -7.88 5.57 -17.01
N GLU A 310 -6.79 5.17 -16.37
CA GLU A 310 -6.37 5.61 -15.03
C GLU A 310 -6.35 7.14 -14.85
N ALA A 311 -5.90 7.87 -15.87
CA ALA A 311 -5.85 9.34 -15.83
C ALA A 311 -7.23 10.01 -15.93
N LEU A 312 -8.30 9.26 -16.19
CA LEU A 312 -9.65 9.77 -16.44
C LEU A 312 -10.68 9.28 -15.44
N ALA A 313 -10.61 8.01 -15.04
CA ALA A 313 -11.61 7.35 -14.20
C ALA A 313 -11.08 6.04 -13.61
N LEU A 314 -11.84 5.46 -12.67
CA LEU A 314 -11.64 4.09 -12.24
C LEU A 314 -11.83 3.11 -13.42
N PRO A 315 -11.08 1.99 -13.47
CA PRO A 315 -11.06 1.12 -14.64
C PRO A 315 -12.40 0.42 -14.89
N THR A 316 -12.82 0.42 -16.14
CA THR A 316 -13.92 -0.44 -16.62
C THR A 316 -13.51 -1.92 -16.52
N GLU A 317 -14.47 -2.86 -16.67
CA GLU A 317 -14.13 -4.29 -16.74
C GLU A 317 -13.17 -4.62 -17.88
N ALA A 318 -13.36 -3.99 -19.03
CA ALA A 318 -12.49 -4.18 -20.19
C ALA A 318 -11.06 -3.69 -19.92
N SER A 319 -10.93 -2.51 -19.34
CA SER A 319 -9.64 -1.92 -18.97
C SER A 319 -8.93 -2.75 -17.88
N ALA A 320 -9.63 -3.12 -16.81
CA ALA A 320 -9.08 -3.97 -15.75
C ALA A 320 -8.64 -5.34 -16.27
N ARG A 321 -9.41 -5.94 -17.20
CA ARG A 321 -9.03 -7.20 -17.85
C ARG A 321 -7.80 -7.02 -18.73
N LEU A 322 -7.71 -5.95 -19.53
CA LEU A 322 -6.53 -5.67 -20.35
C LEU A 322 -5.29 -5.49 -19.48
N ALA A 323 -5.40 -4.73 -18.40
CA ALA A 323 -4.32 -4.55 -17.44
C ALA A 323 -3.84 -5.89 -16.84
N LEU A 324 -4.75 -6.79 -16.47
CA LEU A 324 -4.39 -8.13 -16.01
C LEU A 324 -3.74 -8.96 -17.13
N ARG A 325 -4.23 -8.87 -18.38
CA ARG A 325 -3.63 -9.55 -19.54
C ARG A 325 -2.21 -9.07 -19.80
N THR A 326 -1.91 -7.80 -19.60
CA THR A 326 -0.53 -7.28 -19.69
C THR A 326 0.42 -8.08 -18.79
N GLN A 327 0.06 -8.33 -17.53
CA GLN A 327 0.86 -9.16 -16.63
C GLN A 327 0.99 -10.61 -17.15
N GLN A 328 -0.10 -11.18 -17.66
CA GLN A 328 -0.11 -12.55 -18.16
C GLN A 328 0.74 -12.72 -19.42
N VAL A 329 0.71 -11.77 -20.36
CA VAL A 329 1.60 -11.76 -21.53
C VAL A 329 3.07 -11.71 -21.10
N ILE A 330 3.41 -10.83 -20.16
CA ILE A 330 4.78 -10.76 -19.61
C ILE A 330 5.16 -12.09 -18.96
N ALA A 331 4.27 -12.72 -18.19
CA ALA A 331 4.57 -13.95 -17.49
C ALA A 331 4.78 -15.16 -18.40
N TYR A 332 3.95 -15.29 -19.43
CA TYR A 332 3.86 -16.54 -20.20
C TYR A 332 4.50 -16.46 -21.60
N GLU A 333 4.55 -15.28 -22.20
CA GLU A 333 4.98 -15.15 -23.60
C GLU A 333 6.37 -14.51 -23.74
N SER A 334 6.80 -13.61 -22.80
CA SER A 334 8.04 -12.84 -22.96
C SER A 334 9.31 -13.61 -22.64
N GLY A 335 9.22 -14.71 -21.90
CA GLY A 335 10.39 -15.50 -21.45
C GLY A 335 11.12 -14.93 -20.23
N VAL A 336 10.80 -13.72 -19.73
CA VAL A 336 11.52 -13.06 -18.62
C VAL A 336 11.43 -13.82 -17.30
N ALA A 337 10.38 -14.62 -17.08
CA ALA A 337 10.21 -15.43 -15.89
C ALA A 337 11.16 -16.64 -15.81
N LYS A 338 11.91 -16.94 -16.89
CA LYS A 338 12.81 -18.09 -16.96
C LYS A 338 14.15 -17.87 -16.27
N HIS A 339 14.56 -16.63 -16.03
CA HIS A 339 15.88 -16.29 -15.52
C HIS A 339 15.76 -15.26 -14.40
N PRO A 340 16.29 -15.54 -13.18
CA PRO A 340 16.39 -14.53 -12.14
C PRO A 340 17.42 -13.47 -12.53
N ASP A 341 17.08 -12.20 -12.38
CA ASP A 341 17.93 -11.05 -12.62
C ASP A 341 18.79 -11.18 -13.92
N PRO A 342 18.16 -11.19 -15.11
CA PRO A 342 18.86 -11.43 -16.35
C PRO A 342 19.85 -10.31 -16.73
N PHE A 343 19.74 -9.13 -16.12
CA PHE A 343 20.65 -8.00 -16.29
C PHE A 343 21.84 -8.02 -15.32
N GLY A 344 21.87 -8.93 -14.35
CA GLY A 344 22.96 -9.03 -13.39
C GLY A 344 24.31 -9.27 -14.08
N GLY A 345 25.29 -8.40 -13.77
CA GLY A 345 26.59 -8.35 -14.42
C GLY A 345 26.69 -7.42 -15.64
N SER A 346 25.57 -6.80 -16.05
CA SER A 346 25.60 -5.70 -17.02
C SER A 346 26.30 -4.49 -16.40
N HIS A 347 27.31 -3.94 -17.09
CA HIS A 347 28.03 -2.77 -16.60
C HIS A 347 27.12 -1.59 -16.27
N VAL A 348 26.14 -1.31 -17.13
CA VAL A 348 25.17 -0.23 -16.93
C VAL A 348 24.29 -0.52 -15.73
N MET A 349 23.76 -1.75 -15.61
CA MET A 349 22.86 -2.10 -14.53
C MET A 349 23.54 -2.05 -13.15
N GLU A 350 24.78 -2.55 -13.05
CA GLU A 350 25.52 -2.50 -11.79
C GLU A 350 25.88 -1.07 -11.40
N ALA A 351 26.36 -0.25 -12.35
CA ALA A 351 26.69 1.16 -12.10
C ALA A 351 25.45 1.97 -11.66
N GLU A 352 24.30 1.74 -12.28
CA GLU A 352 23.06 2.43 -11.92
C GLU A 352 22.51 1.97 -10.56
N THR A 353 22.65 0.67 -10.24
CA THR A 353 22.33 0.14 -8.91
C THR A 353 23.17 0.82 -7.83
N ASP A 354 24.49 0.94 -8.06
CA ASP A 354 25.44 1.57 -7.13
C ASP A 354 25.15 3.08 -6.96
N ARG A 355 24.80 3.78 -8.04
CA ARG A 355 24.43 5.20 -8.01
C ARG A 355 23.20 5.43 -7.11
N ILE A 356 22.12 4.69 -7.36
CA ILE A 356 20.86 4.85 -6.59
C ILE A 356 21.10 4.52 -5.11
N GLU A 357 21.86 3.46 -4.83
CA GLU A 357 22.19 3.09 -3.45
C GLU A 357 22.98 4.20 -2.75
N ALA A 358 24.01 4.75 -3.39
CA ALA A 358 24.82 5.81 -2.79
C ALA A 358 24.01 7.09 -2.52
N GLU A 359 23.15 7.50 -3.44
CA GLU A 359 22.26 8.66 -3.26
C GLU A 359 21.23 8.41 -2.13
N ALA A 360 20.63 7.22 -2.08
CA ALA A 360 19.69 6.86 -1.02
C ALA A 360 20.37 6.81 0.35
N MET A 361 21.56 6.25 0.46
CA MET A 361 22.34 6.23 1.70
C MET A 361 22.64 7.63 2.22
N LYS A 362 22.97 8.57 1.33
CA LYS A 362 23.21 9.97 1.71
C LYS A 362 21.97 10.60 2.36
N LEU A 363 20.80 10.44 1.74
CA LEU A 363 19.53 10.97 2.27
C LEU A 363 19.16 10.30 3.60
N ILE A 364 19.35 8.99 3.74
CA ILE A 364 19.12 8.27 5.01
C ILE A 364 20.05 8.81 6.12
N ALA A 365 21.32 9.07 5.81
CA ALA A 365 22.25 9.63 6.78
C ALA A 365 21.85 11.06 7.22
N GLU A 366 21.34 11.88 6.31
CA GLU A 366 20.79 13.20 6.63
C GLU A 366 19.56 13.09 7.56
N ILE A 367 18.66 12.15 7.29
CA ILE A 367 17.49 11.86 8.14
C ILE A 367 17.93 11.38 9.53
N ASP A 368 18.91 10.48 9.61
CA ASP A 368 19.47 9.99 10.87
C ASP A 368 20.09 11.15 11.69
N ALA A 369 20.81 12.06 11.04
CA ALA A 369 21.38 13.24 11.70
C ALA A 369 20.31 14.22 12.23
N MET A 370 19.10 14.20 11.68
CA MET A 370 17.94 14.96 12.19
C MET A 370 17.26 14.32 13.39
N GLY A 371 17.61 13.09 13.74
CA GLY A 371 16.97 12.30 14.81
C GLY A 371 15.96 11.27 14.32
N GLY A 372 16.09 10.85 13.05
CA GLY A 372 15.26 9.84 12.40
C GLY A 372 14.07 10.41 11.64
N MET A 373 13.30 9.50 11.01
CA MET A 373 12.29 9.90 10.01
C MET A 373 11.14 10.73 10.61
N VAL A 374 10.69 10.42 11.83
CA VAL A 374 9.63 11.22 12.50
C VAL A 374 10.07 12.68 12.67
N ALA A 375 11.31 12.88 13.14
CA ALA A 375 11.86 14.23 13.31
C ALA A 375 12.08 14.96 11.98
N ALA A 376 12.47 14.23 10.94
CA ALA A 376 12.61 14.79 9.58
C ALA A 376 11.25 15.21 9.00
N ILE A 377 10.18 14.42 9.21
CA ILE A 377 8.80 14.76 8.83
C ILE A 377 8.32 16.02 9.56
N GLU A 378 8.54 16.10 10.88
CA GLU A 378 8.16 17.27 11.69
C GLU A 378 8.87 18.56 11.23
N ARG A 379 10.06 18.42 10.63
CA ARG A 379 10.82 19.55 10.02
C ARG A 379 10.47 19.81 8.55
N GLY A 380 9.60 19.02 7.95
CA GLY A 380 9.21 19.13 6.55
C GLY A 380 10.33 18.78 5.54
N PHE A 381 11.35 18.01 5.97
CA PHE A 381 12.50 17.70 5.11
C PHE A 381 12.10 16.85 3.90
N PRO A 382 11.49 15.66 4.05
CA PRO A 382 11.13 14.85 2.88
C PRO A 382 10.10 15.53 1.99
N GLN A 383 9.19 16.33 2.55
CA GLN A 383 8.20 17.06 1.78
C GLN A 383 8.86 18.08 0.85
N ARG A 384 9.85 18.85 1.34
CA ARG A 384 10.60 19.82 0.51
C ARG A 384 11.40 19.13 -0.58
N GLU A 385 12.12 18.06 -0.25
CA GLU A 385 12.89 17.29 -1.23
C GLU A 385 12.02 16.76 -2.38
N ILE A 386 10.82 16.28 -2.07
CA ILE A 386 9.85 15.82 -3.07
C ILE A 386 9.34 16.99 -3.92
N GLN A 387 8.99 18.12 -3.29
CA GLN A 387 8.48 19.31 -3.99
C GLN A 387 9.52 19.88 -4.96
N ASP A 388 10.79 19.96 -4.54
CA ASP A 388 11.87 20.43 -5.38
C ASP A 388 12.10 19.52 -6.59
N ALA A 389 12.08 18.18 -6.38
CA ALA A 389 12.19 17.21 -7.44
C ALA A 389 11.01 17.29 -8.44
N ALA A 390 9.78 17.37 -7.91
CA ALA A 390 8.57 17.49 -8.71
C ALA A 390 8.57 18.78 -9.55
N TYR A 391 8.99 19.91 -8.97
CA TYR A 391 9.11 21.18 -9.66
C TYR A 391 10.16 21.13 -10.78
N ALA A 392 11.32 20.55 -10.51
CA ALA A 392 12.36 20.35 -11.53
C ALA A 392 11.87 19.48 -12.70
N ALA A 393 11.16 18.40 -12.40
CA ALA A 393 10.56 17.53 -13.42
C ALA A 393 9.51 18.27 -14.26
N GLN A 394 8.65 19.07 -13.64
CA GLN A 394 7.64 19.86 -14.35
C GLN A 394 8.31 20.88 -15.30
N LEU A 395 9.35 21.58 -14.85
CA LEU A 395 10.10 22.52 -15.69
C LEU A 395 10.76 21.81 -16.88
N ALA A 396 11.28 20.59 -16.70
CA ALA A 396 11.87 19.81 -17.79
C ALA A 396 10.83 19.47 -18.87
N VAL A 397 9.60 19.14 -18.48
CA VAL A 397 8.48 18.91 -19.40
C VAL A 397 8.08 20.19 -20.13
N GLU A 398 7.93 21.31 -19.45
CA GLU A 398 7.57 22.61 -20.04
C GLU A 398 8.63 23.11 -21.04
N ARG A 399 9.90 22.88 -20.74
CA ARG A 399 11.04 23.23 -21.61
C ARG A 399 11.32 22.18 -22.71
N LYS A 400 10.49 21.16 -22.81
CA LYS A 400 10.69 20.02 -23.74
C LYS A 400 12.03 19.31 -23.59
N GLN A 401 12.67 19.39 -22.43
CA GLN A 401 13.85 18.61 -22.07
C GLN A 401 13.44 17.14 -21.77
N SER A 402 12.20 16.95 -21.29
CA SER A 402 11.53 15.66 -21.16
C SER A 402 10.30 15.61 -22.05
N VAL A 403 10.19 14.60 -22.90
CA VAL A 403 9.07 14.42 -23.83
C VAL A 403 8.07 13.42 -23.24
N ILE A 404 6.80 13.84 -23.18
CA ILE A 404 5.67 12.97 -22.89
C ILE A 404 4.82 12.88 -24.15
N VAL A 405 4.89 11.74 -24.82
CA VAL A 405 4.21 11.49 -26.11
C VAL A 405 2.70 11.72 -25.98
N GLY A 406 2.17 12.55 -26.87
CA GLY A 406 0.75 12.94 -26.88
C GLY A 406 0.39 14.06 -25.90
N VAL A 407 1.36 14.57 -25.11
CA VAL A 407 1.16 15.66 -24.13
C VAL A 407 1.89 16.91 -24.52
N ASN A 408 3.23 16.92 -24.53
CA ASN A 408 4.06 18.08 -24.90
C ASN A 408 4.75 17.92 -26.26
N ASP A 409 4.70 16.71 -26.85
CA ASP A 409 5.12 16.44 -28.23
C ASP A 409 4.24 15.33 -28.85
N PHE A 410 4.25 15.17 -30.18
CA PHE A 410 3.41 14.21 -30.93
C PHE A 410 1.91 14.33 -30.60
N VAL A 411 1.44 15.57 -30.45
CA VAL A 411 0.06 15.86 -30.06
C VAL A 411 -0.85 15.80 -31.29
N GLU A 412 -1.97 15.06 -31.15
CA GLU A 412 -3.02 14.95 -32.19
C GLU A 412 -4.37 15.39 -31.61
N ALA A 413 -5.28 15.76 -32.49
CA ALA A 413 -6.67 16.03 -32.12
C ALA A 413 -7.42 14.70 -31.97
N GLU A 414 -8.09 14.50 -30.84
CA GLU A 414 -8.82 13.28 -30.53
C GLU A 414 -10.25 13.59 -30.09
N PRO A 415 -11.21 12.70 -30.41
CA PRO A 415 -12.55 12.80 -29.83
C PRO A 415 -12.49 12.53 -28.32
N PRO A 416 -13.48 13.02 -27.54
CA PRO A 416 -13.60 12.69 -26.13
C PRO A 416 -13.67 11.18 -25.91
N VAL A 417 -13.01 10.69 -24.84
CA VAL A 417 -13.05 9.27 -24.47
C VAL A 417 -14.44 8.92 -23.95
N GLU A 418 -15.07 7.93 -24.57
CA GLU A 418 -16.39 7.43 -24.20
C GLU A 418 -16.29 6.19 -23.31
N GLY A 419 -17.41 5.86 -22.62
CA GLY A 419 -17.54 4.61 -21.86
C GLY A 419 -16.76 4.57 -20.53
N LEU A 420 -16.37 5.71 -19.99
CA LEU A 420 -15.73 5.78 -18.66
C LEU A 420 -16.66 5.29 -17.55
N LEU A 421 -16.09 4.62 -16.55
CA LEU A 421 -16.86 4.18 -15.37
C LEU A 421 -17.34 5.41 -14.58
N ARG A 422 -18.64 5.41 -14.29
CA ARG A 422 -19.26 6.41 -13.40
C ARG A 422 -19.84 5.71 -12.19
N ILE A 423 -19.57 6.21 -11.02
CA ILE A 423 -20.17 5.72 -9.78
C ILE A 423 -21.61 6.24 -9.69
N ASP A 424 -22.54 5.31 -9.41
CA ASP A 424 -23.95 5.66 -9.23
C ASP A 424 -24.12 6.43 -7.90
N ARG A 425 -24.80 7.56 -7.95
CA ARG A 425 -25.11 8.37 -6.76
C ARG A 425 -26.00 7.66 -5.73
N SER A 426 -26.72 6.62 -6.12
CA SER A 426 -27.51 5.80 -5.21
C SER A 426 -26.66 5.01 -4.21
N VAL A 427 -25.38 4.79 -4.49
CA VAL A 427 -24.44 4.07 -3.60
C VAL A 427 -24.38 4.71 -2.22
N GLU A 428 -24.24 6.04 -2.16
CA GLU A 428 -24.22 6.79 -0.88
C GLU A 428 -25.51 6.63 -0.11
N ALA A 429 -26.67 6.81 -0.77
CA ALA A 429 -27.96 6.66 -0.14
C ALA A 429 -28.20 5.24 0.41
N ASP A 430 -27.76 4.22 -0.34
CA ASP A 430 -27.86 2.83 0.08
C ASP A 430 -26.93 2.51 1.27
N GLN A 431 -25.72 3.07 1.28
CA GLN A 431 -24.80 2.92 2.42
C GLN A 431 -25.36 3.56 3.67
N LEU A 432 -25.87 4.80 3.57
CA LEU A 432 -26.50 5.50 4.70
C LEU A 432 -27.70 4.73 5.28
N ARG A 433 -28.54 4.15 4.43
CA ARG A 433 -29.67 3.34 4.87
C ARG A 433 -29.23 2.09 5.63
N ARG A 434 -28.21 1.37 5.12
CA ARG A 434 -27.66 0.16 5.77
C ARG A 434 -27.00 0.51 7.10
N LEU A 435 -26.19 1.57 7.14
CA LEU A 435 -25.55 2.04 8.36
C LEU A 435 -26.60 2.44 9.42
N GLY A 436 -27.67 3.17 9.03
CA GLY A 436 -28.76 3.53 9.93
C GLY A 436 -29.47 2.30 10.51
N ALA A 437 -29.75 1.30 9.68
CA ALA A 437 -30.34 0.04 10.13
C ALA A 437 -29.40 -0.73 11.08
N PHE A 438 -28.12 -0.80 10.80
CA PHE A 438 -27.11 -1.42 11.67
C PHE A 438 -27.07 -0.74 13.04
N LYS A 439 -26.97 0.59 13.07
CA LYS A 439 -26.93 1.37 14.33
C LYS A 439 -28.21 1.20 15.14
N ALA A 440 -29.39 1.06 14.50
CA ALA A 440 -30.66 0.88 15.16
C ALA A 440 -30.83 -0.52 15.78
N ASN A 441 -30.24 -1.56 15.23
CA ASN A 441 -30.46 -2.96 15.62
C ASN A 441 -29.44 -3.52 16.62
N ARG A 442 -28.48 -2.72 17.07
CA ARG A 442 -27.42 -3.16 18.01
C ARG A 442 -27.68 -2.72 19.45
N SER A 443 -27.02 -3.34 20.41
CA SER A 443 -27.06 -2.94 21.82
C SER A 443 -26.17 -1.70 22.03
N ALA A 444 -26.79 -0.54 22.28
CA ALA A 444 -26.03 0.69 22.54
C ALA A 444 -25.23 0.63 23.86
N ALA A 445 -25.63 -0.22 24.82
CA ALA A 445 -24.86 -0.41 26.05
C ALA A 445 -23.58 -1.19 25.83
N ASP A 446 -23.65 -2.28 25.03
CA ASP A 446 -22.51 -3.12 24.73
C ASP A 446 -21.47 -2.36 23.89
N VAL A 447 -21.94 -1.59 22.90
CA VAL A 447 -21.07 -0.72 22.09
C VAL A 447 -20.35 0.29 22.97
N ARG A 448 -21.05 0.99 23.88
CA ARG A 448 -20.42 1.96 24.79
C ARG A 448 -19.37 1.29 25.66
N GLY A 449 -19.70 0.16 26.30
CA GLY A 449 -18.76 -0.57 27.12
C GLY A 449 -17.50 -1.02 26.38
N ALA A 450 -17.66 -1.45 25.11
CA ALA A 450 -16.55 -1.82 24.26
C ALA A 450 -15.69 -0.62 23.83
N LEU A 451 -16.29 0.53 23.52
CA LEU A 451 -15.57 1.76 23.19
C LEU A 451 -14.83 2.35 24.42
N ASP A 452 -15.44 2.31 25.59
CA ASP A 452 -14.80 2.70 26.85
C ASP A 452 -13.54 1.85 27.11
N ALA A 453 -13.60 0.54 26.82
CA ALA A 453 -12.44 -0.35 26.94
C ALA A 453 -11.34 0.00 25.92
N VAL A 454 -11.68 0.45 24.71
CA VAL A 454 -10.71 0.97 23.72
C VAL A 454 -10.03 2.23 24.26
N GLN A 455 -10.80 3.20 24.78
CA GLN A 455 -10.26 4.44 25.34
C GLN A 455 -9.34 4.17 26.55
N GLN A 456 -9.74 3.27 27.44
CA GLN A 456 -8.93 2.86 28.58
C GLN A 456 -7.60 2.26 28.14
N ALA A 457 -7.62 1.33 27.17
CA ALA A 457 -6.40 0.75 26.62
C ALA A 457 -5.53 1.80 25.91
N ALA A 458 -6.14 2.74 25.19
CA ALA A 458 -5.45 3.83 24.52
C ALA A 458 -4.73 4.77 25.50
N SER A 459 -5.33 5.04 26.66
CA SER A 459 -4.75 5.84 27.73
C SER A 459 -3.64 5.10 28.50
N GLY A 460 -3.61 3.77 28.45
CA GLY A 460 -2.64 2.89 29.10
C GLY A 460 -1.52 2.43 28.16
N ARG A 461 -1.03 1.20 28.43
CA ARG A 461 0.02 0.54 27.63
C ARG A 461 -0.42 -0.79 27.03
N ASP A 462 -1.67 -1.20 27.24
CA ASP A 462 -2.22 -2.45 26.72
C ASP A 462 -2.24 -2.44 25.18
N ASN A 463 -2.06 -3.61 24.59
CA ASN A 463 -2.24 -3.76 23.14
C ASN A 463 -3.69 -3.43 22.73
N LEU A 464 -3.85 -2.54 21.77
CA LEU A 464 -5.15 -2.04 21.33
C LEU A 464 -5.92 -3.05 20.47
N MET A 465 -5.24 -3.94 19.74
CA MET A 465 -5.89 -4.85 18.79
C MET A 465 -6.96 -5.75 19.42
N PRO A 466 -6.77 -6.39 20.60
CA PRO A 466 -7.83 -7.19 21.23
C PRO A 466 -9.06 -6.36 21.61
N ARG A 467 -8.88 -5.08 22.02
CA ARG A 467 -9.99 -4.19 22.37
C ARG A 467 -10.74 -3.68 21.15
N ILE A 468 -10.02 -3.38 20.08
CA ILE A 468 -10.61 -3.00 18.78
C ILE A 468 -11.40 -4.19 18.20
N LEU A 469 -10.83 -5.40 18.24
CA LEU A 469 -11.54 -6.60 17.78
C LEU A 469 -12.82 -6.84 18.61
N HIS A 470 -12.74 -6.69 19.92
CA HIS A 470 -13.91 -6.79 20.80
C HIS A 470 -14.98 -5.74 20.47
N ALA A 471 -14.59 -4.49 20.20
CA ALA A 471 -15.51 -3.45 19.79
C ALA A 471 -16.18 -3.76 18.45
N VAL A 472 -15.45 -4.27 17.47
CA VAL A 472 -16.00 -4.75 16.19
C VAL A 472 -16.99 -5.89 16.39
N GLU A 473 -16.65 -6.89 17.21
CA GLU A 473 -17.54 -8.02 17.53
C GLU A 473 -18.82 -7.59 18.30
N HIS A 474 -18.78 -6.43 18.99
CA HIS A 474 -19.93 -5.80 19.64
C HIS A 474 -20.58 -4.72 18.80
N HIS A 475 -20.34 -4.73 17.49
CA HIS A 475 -21.00 -3.88 16.50
C HIS A 475 -20.70 -2.37 16.63
N ALA A 476 -19.55 -2.00 17.17
CA ALA A 476 -19.04 -0.64 16.99
C ALA A 476 -18.69 -0.39 15.52
N THR A 477 -18.93 0.81 15.03
CA THR A 477 -18.57 1.21 13.68
C THR A 477 -17.12 1.65 13.58
N LEU A 478 -16.62 1.76 12.36
CA LEU A 478 -15.28 2.28 12.09
C LEU A 478 -15.10 3.69 12.65
N GLY A 479 -16.09 4.58 12.42
CA GLY A 479 -16.06 5.95 12.89
C GLY A 479 -16.08 6.04 14.42
N GLU A 480 -16.91 5.26 15.10
CA GLU A 480 -16.97 5.24 16.56
C GLU A 480 -15.65 4.78 17.21
N ILE A 481 -15.01 3.75 16.64
CA ILE A 481 -13.69 3.31 17.11
C ILE A 481 -12.63 4.40 16.86
N ALA A 482 -12.66 5.02 15.68
CA ALA A 482 -11.75 6.12 15.35
C ALA A 482 -11.96 7.33 16.29
N ASP A 483 -13.22 7.67 16.62
CA ASP A 483 -13.54 8.76 17.55
C ASP A 483 -13.11 8.45 18.99
N ALA A 484 -13.28 7.20 19.44
CA ALA A 484 -12.76 6.76 20.73
C ALA A 484 -11.25 6.98 20.85
N LEU A 485 -10.50 6.65 19.77
CA LEU A 485 -9.06 6.88 19.69
C LEU A 485 -8.71 8.37 19.54
N ARG A 486 -9.48 9.17 18.76
CA ARG A 486 -9.30 10.63 18.66
C ARG A 486 -9.44 11.32 20.01
N GLY A 487 -10.36 10.85 20.83
CA GLY A 487 -10.57 11.38 22.19
C GLY A 487 -9.34 11.24 23.08
N VAL A 488 -8.49 10.25 22.84
CA VAL A 488 -7.28 10.00 23.65
C VAL A 488 -6.02 10.54 22.96
N PHE A 489 -5.86 10.28 21.67
CA PHE A 489 -4.64 10.58 20.91
C PHE A 489 -4.61 12.00 20.33
N GLY A 490 -5.78 12.63 20.23
CA GLY A 490 -5.94 13.89 19.47
C GLY A 490 -5.91 13.67 17.97
N VAL A 491 -6.02 14.80 17.24
CA VAL A 491 -5.98 14.84 15.78
C VAL A 491 -4.72 15.59 15.34
N TYR A 492 -4.02 15.03 14.37
CA TYR A 492 -2.87 15.70 13.77
C TYR A 492 -3.31 16.89 12.92
N ARG A 493 -2.59 17.99 13.07
CA ARG A 493 -2.74 19.17 12.21
C ARG A 493 -1.38 19.46 11.61
N GLU A 494 -1.32 19.50 10.31
CA GLU A 494 -0.12 19.82 9.57
C GLU A 494 0.36 21.23 9.94
N SER A 495 1.61 21.36 10.30
CA SER A 495 2.27 22.68 10.36
C SER A 495 2.59 23.08 8.93
N VAL A 496 2.01 24.19 8.46
CA VAL A 496 2.34 24.72 7.14
C VAL A 496 3.85 25.01 7.11
N VAL A 497 4.57 24.21 6.34
CA VAL A 497 5.97 24.50 6.01
C VAL A 497 5.93 25.46 4.81
N VAL A 498 6.11 26.76 5.08
CA VAL A 498 6.25 27.80 4.06
C VAL A 498 7.70 27.85 3.59
#